data_21da1da9052bbd75dac30f1da8cf6df3
#
_entry.id   21da1da9052bbd75dac30f1da8cf6df3
#
_cell.length_a   1.000
_cell.length_b   1.000
_cell.length_c   1.000
_cell.angle_alpha   90.00
_cell.angle_beta   90.00
_cell.angle_gamma   90.00
#
_symmetry.space_group_name_H-M   'P 1'
#
loop_
_entity.id
_entity.type
_entity.pdbx_description
1 polymer ?
#
loop_
_entity_poly.entity_id
_entity_poly.type
_entity_poly.pdbx_seq_one_letter_code
_entity_poly.pdbx_strand_id
1 'polypeptide(L)'
;YPLARAMDDGFVKMPAVVTQRNFDAKNYTPEEIEKIKLEDGVRVHENTKVELITYARENNVAVVKPFMLVIARDTTHAAQLLSLLESDNFYNGRYQGKVIQVDSSKSGKDEEEMIERLLAVESVDEPTEIVIHVNMLKEGWDVTNLYTIVPLRAANARTLIEQSIGRGLRLPYGKRTGVEVVDRLNIIAHDRFQEIIDEANKGDSVLKLKQVILDAPSADDKKVSVQVYSGVETKLGLAETLSENTKQGISEANSSVDYQPVFKTETEKRIARTVMEAAAKYA
;
A
#
# COMPACT_ATOMS: atom_id res chain seq x y z
N TYR A 1 -7.44 19.59 21.13
CA TYR A 1 -8.60 19.01 20.46
C TYR A 1 -8.53 17.49 20.57
N PRO A 2 -9.51 16.82 21.20
CA PRO A 2 -9.43 15.39 21.44
C PRO A 2 -9.45 14.59 20.13
N LEU A 3 -8.64 13.53 20.04
CA LEU A 3 -8.48 12.69 18.85
C LEU A 3 -9.83 12.09 18.40
N ALA A 4 -10.64 11.58 19.34
CA ALA A 4 -11.95 11.02 19.00
C ALA A 4 -12.84 12.04 18.27
N ARG A 5 -12.83 13.28 18.73
CA ARG A 5 -13.59 14.34 18.10
C ARG A 5 -13.04 14.71 16.72
N ALA A 6 -11.71 14.71 16.56
CA ALA A 6 -11.08 14.92 15.26
C ALA A 6 -11.44 13.81 14.24
N MET A 7 -11.58 12.57 14.72
CA MET A 7 -12.09 11.46 13.90
C MET A 7 -13.57 11.63 13.54
N ASP A 8 -14.42 12.01 14.48
CA ASP A 8 -15.85 12.21 14.24
C ASP A 8 -16.10 13.39 13.27
N ASP A 9 -15.36 14.48 13.45
CA ASP A 9 -15.47 15.69 12.62
C ASP A 9 -14.76 15.55 11.25
N GLY A 10 -14.09 14.43 11.00
CA GLY A 10 -13.48 14.15 9.70
C GLY A 10 -12.18 14.90 9.41
N PHE A 11 -11.46 15.36 10.43
CA PHE A 11 -10.19 16.08 10.28
C PHE A 11 -8.99 15.16 10.13
N VAL A 12 -9.15 13.86 10.35
CA VAL A 12 -8.09 12.86 10.33
C VAL A 12 -8.55 11.58 9.65
N LYS A 13 -7.59 10.76 9.20
CA LYS A 13 -7.85 9.40 8.71
C LYS A 13 -8.50 8.56 9.82
N MET A 14 -9.26 7.55 9.41
CA MET A 14 -9.79 6.55 10.33
C MET A 14 -8.78 5.42 10.53
N PRO A 15 -8.35 5.14 11.76
CA PRO A 15 -7.51 3.97 12.01
C PRO A 15 -8.34 2.69 11.83
N ALA A 16 -7.73 1.69 11.18
CA ALA A 16 -8.31 0.38 11.00
C ALA A 16 -7.32 -0.71 11.39
N VAL A 17 -7.80 -1.67 12.14
CA VAL A 17 -7.04 -2.87 12.50
C VAL A 17 -7.32 -3.95 11.47
N VAL A 18 -6.25 -4.50 10.90
CA VAL A 18 -6.29 -5.47 9.81
C VAL A 18 -5.88 -6.83 10.32
N THR A 19 -6.68 -7.85 10.02
CA THR A 19 -6.36 -9.25 10.27
C THR A 19 -6.79 -10.14 9.11
N GLN A 20 -6.33 -11.40 9.09
CA GLN A 20 -6.85 -12.41 8.17
C GLN A 20 -8.10 -13.09 8.77
N ARG A 21 -9.00 -13.52 7.90
CA ARG A 21 -10.15 -14.34 8.28
C ARG A 21 -9.69 -15.63 8.94
N ASN A 22 -10.24 -15.93 10.13
CA ASN A 22 -9.93 -17.13 10.90
C ASN A 22 -8.43 -17.30 11.27
N PHE A 23 -7.68 -16.19 11.41
CA PHE A 23 -6.29 -16.25 11.83
C PHE A 23 -6.20 -16.77 13.28
N ASP A 24 -5.46 -17.85 13.48
CA ASP A 24 -5.11 -18.36 14.81
C ASP A 24 -3.58 -18.41 14.96
N ALA A 25 -3.05 -17.50 15.76
CA ALA A 25 -1.62 -17.37 16.01
C ALA A 25 -0.96 -18.66 16.56
N LYS A 26 -1.74 -19.56 17.17
CA LYS A 26 -1.22 -20.83 17.71
C LYS A 26 -0.74 -21.80 16.64
N ASN A 27 -1.19 -21.62 15.42
CA ASN A 27 -0.83 -22.48 14.28
C ASN A 27 0.47 -22.08 13.59
N TYR A 28 1.13 -21.00 14.05
CA TYR A 28 2.29 -20.41 13.39
C TYR A 28 3.42 -20.14 14.38
N THR A 29 4.67 -20.23 13.92
CA THR A 29 5.82 -19.73 14.67
C THR A 29 5.84 -18.19 14.67
N PRO A 30 6.55 -17.56 15.59
CA PRO A 30 6.70 -16.10 15.61
C PRO A 30 7.24 -15.55 14.29
N GLU A 31 8.18 -16.24 13.67
CA GLU A 31 8.79 -15.86 12.37
C GLU A 31 7.79 -15.94 11.22
N GLU A 32 6.94 -16.98 11.22
CA GLU A 32 5.86 -17.11 10.24
C GLU A 32 4.81 -16.00 10.41
N ILE A 33 4.44 -15.66 11.65
CA ILE A 33 3.53 -14.55 11.93
C ILE A 33 4.11 -13.22 11.40
N GLU A 34 5.40 -12.96 11.64
CA GLU A 34 6.07 -11.76 11.13
C GLU A 34 6.04 -11.70 9.60
N LYS A 35 6.34 -12.83 8.95
CA LYS A 35 6.29 -12.93 7.48
C LYS A 35 4.89 -12.67 6.94
N ILE A 36 3.86 -13.29 7.53
CA ILE A 36 2.46 -13.08 7.15
C ILE A 36 2.08 -11.61 7.32
N LYS A 37 2.46 -10.98 8.44
CA LYS A 37 2.21 -9.55 8.69
C LYS A 37 2.86 -8.65 7.64
N LEU A 38 4.10 -8.96 7.23
CA LEU A 38 4.80 -8.21 6.18
C LEU A 38 4.13 -8.39 4.81
N GLU A 39 3.79 -9.63 4.43
CA GLU A 39 3.13 -9.92 3.15
C GLU A 39 1.75 -9.25 3.07
N ASP A 40 0.95 -9.31 4.13
CA ASP A 40 -0.34 -8.62 4.18
C ASP A 40 -0.20 -7.09 4.26
N GLY A 41 0.84 -6.60 4.94
CA GLY A 41 1.19 -5.18 4.93
C GLY A 41 1.46 -4.67 3.52
N VAL A 42 2.25 -5.40 2.76
CA VAL A 42 2.53 -5.10 1.34
C VAL A 42 1.25 -5.17 0.50
N ARG A 43 0.43 -6.20 0.68
CA ARG A 43 -0.84 -6.34 -0.05
C ARG A 43 -1.77 -5.14 0.18
N VAL A 44 -1.90 -4.71 1.43
CA VAL A 44 -2.70 -3.52 1.79
C VAL A 44 -2.07 -2.24 1.23
N HIS A 45 -0.75 -2.11 1.30
CA HIS A 45 -0.01 -0.98 0.75
C HIS A 45 -0.20 -0.84 -0.76
N GLU A 46 -0.05 -1.93 -1.52
CA GLU A 46 -0.23 -1.93 -2.97
C GLU A 46 -1.68 -1.60 -3.37
N ASN A 47 -2.67 -2.14 -2.65
CA ASN A 47 -4.07 -1.77 -2.87
C ASN A 47 -4.29 -0.27 -2.61
N THR A 48 -3.71 0.27 -1.56
CA THR A 48 -3.82 1.71 -1.23
C THR A 48 -3.19 2.59 -2.32
N LYS A 49 -2.06 2.16 -2.94
CA LYS A 49 -1.45 2.87 -4.08
C LYS A 49 -2.41 2.97 -5.26
N VAL A 50 -3.07 1.86 -5.61
CA VAL A 50 -4.04 1.82 -6.72
C VAL A 50 -5.20 2.78 -6.44
N GLU A 51 -5.76 2.75 -5.24
CA GLU A 51 -6.87 3.61 -4.86
C GLU A 51 -6.49 5.10 -4.87
N LEU A 52 -5.31 5.46 -4.38
CA LEU A 52 -4.80 6.83 -4.40
C LEU A 52 -4.60 7.35 -5.84
N ILE A 53 -4.05 6.52 -6.73
CA ILE A 53 -3.88 6.87 -8.14
C ILE A 53 -5.24 7.05 -8.82
N THR A 54 -6.17 6.14 -8.56
CA THR A 54 -7.53 6.18 -9.12
C THR A 54 -8.25 7.45 -8.66
N TYR A 55 -8.26 7.69 -7.35
CA TYR A 55 -8.86 8.89 -6.78
C TYR A 55 -8.27 10.19 -7.37
N ALA A 56 -6.93 10.26 -7.47
CA ALA A 56 -6.25 11.43 -7.99
C ALA A 56 -6.65 11.73 -9.46
N ARG A 57 -6.75 10.69 -10.28
CA ARG A 57 -7.18 10.81 -11.69
C ARG A 57 -8.63 11.25 -11.82
N GLU A 58 -9.53 10.64 -11.06
CA GLU A 58 -10.97 10.96 -11.11
C GLU A 58 -11.29 12.37 -10.60
N ASN A 59 -10.53 12.86 -9.63
CA ASN A 59 -10.76 14.16 -9.01
C ASN A 59 -9.80 15.26 -9.49
N ASN A 60 -8.89 14.96 -10.42
CA ASN A 60 -7.89 15.89 -10.96
C ASN A 60 -7.06 16.58 -9.85
N VAL A 61 -6.60 15.79 -8.88
CA VAL A 61 -5.73 16.23 -7.78
C VAL A 61 -4.37 15.55 -7.86
N ALA A 62 -3.39 16.05 -7.11
CA ALA A 62 -2.05 15.46 -7.07
C ALA A 62 -2.10 14.00 -6.56
N VAL A 63 -1.30 13.13 -7.18
CA VAL A 63 -1.14 11.75 -6.71
C VAL A 63 -0.33 11.76 -5.42
N VAL A 64 -0.88 11.13 -4.39
CA VAL A 64 -0.17 10.89 -3.13
C VAL A 64 0.52 9.54 -3.21
N LYS A 65 1.83 9.53 -2.95
CA LYS A 65 2.63 8.31 -2.86
C LYS A 65 2.60 7.80 -1.42
N PRO A 66 1.89 6.69 -1.11
CA PRO A 66 1.85 6.17 0.24
C PRO A 66 3.17 5.50 0.61
N PHE A 67 3.46 5.41 1.91
CA PHE A 67 4.49 4.52 2.42
C PHE A 67 3.97 3.64 3.57
N MET A 68 4.69 2.55 3.80
CA MET A 68 4.46 1.59 4.88
C MET A 68 5.52 1.73 5.96
N LEU A 69 5.10 1.78 7.23
CA LEU A 69 5.98 1.81 8.38
C LEU A 69 6.05 0.42 9.02
N VAL A 70 7.24 -0.15 9.11
CA VAL A 70 7.51 -1.41 9.81
C VAL A 70 8.20 -1.09 11.13
N ILE A 71 7.63 -1.54 12.24
CA ILE A 71 8.20 -1.32 13.59
C ILE A 71 8.95 -2.57 14.02
N ALA A 72 10.27 -2.52 13.95
CA ALA A 72 11.16 -3.61 14.35
C ALA A 72 11.36 -3.69 15.88
N ARG A 73 11.82 -4.84 16.38
CA ARG A 73 12.11 -5.08 17.79
C ARG A 73 13.36 -4.31 18.26
N ASP A 74 14.40 -4.40 17.47
CA ASP A 74 15.74 -3.83 17.71
C ASP A 74 16.48 -3.60 16.38
N THR A 75 17.69 -3.04 16.45
CA THR A 75 18.50 -2.71 15.27
C THR A 75 18.95 -3.94 14.48
N THR A 76 19.22 -5.07 15.16
CA THR A 76 19.59 -6.32 14.50
C THR A 76 18.41 -6.87 13.69
N HIS A 77 17.23 -6.88 14.29
CA HIS A 77 16.00 -7.27 13.59
C HIS A 77 15.69 -6.32 12.41
N ALA A 78 15.87 -5.02 12.58
CA ALA A 78 15.69 -4.05 11.50
C ALA A 78 16.61 -4.33 10.30
N ALA A 79 17.88 -4.67 10.54
CA ALA A 79 18.81 -5.05 9.48
C ALA A 79 18.42 -6.35 8.77
N GLN A 80 17.91 -7.35 9.51
CA GLN A 80 17.37 -8.58 8.94
C GLN A 80 16.15 -8.31 8.05
N LEU A 81 15.24 -7.45 8.52
CA LEU A 81 14.07 -7.03 7.75
C LEU A 81 14.45 -6.26 6.49
N LEU A 82 15.43 -5.37 6.55
CA LEU A 82 15.96 -4.67 5.38
C LEU A 82 16.48 -5.66 4.34
N SER A 83 17.32 -6.60 4.77
CA SER A 83 17.84 -7.64 3.88
C SER A 83 16.75 -8.53 3.28
N LEU A 84 15.72 -8.86 4.05
CA LEU A 84 14.56 -9.63 3.58
C LEU A 84 13.77 -8.86 2.52
N LEU A 85 13.38 -7.62 2.83
CA LEU A 85 12.51 -6.80 1.99
C LEU A 85 13.18 -6.40 0.66
N GLU A 86 14.50 -6.26 0.64
CA GLU A 86 15.27 -5.97 -0.56
C GLU A 86 15.74 -7.21 -1.31
N SER A 87 15.49 -8.42 -0.80
CA SER A 87 15.90 -9.66 -1.45
C SER A 87 15.05 -9.97 -2.70
N ASP A 88 15.65 -10.70 -3.65
CA ASP A 88 14.94 -11.21 -4.83
C ASP A 88 13.80 -12.17 -4.45
N ASN A 89 13.90 -12.83 -3.30
CA ASN A 89 12.87 -13.75 -2.81
C ASN A 89 11.62 -13.04 -2.29
N PHE A 90 11.71 -11.73 -1.99
CA PHE A 90 10.58 -10.94 -1.54
C PHE A 90 10.00 -10.14 -2.71
N TYR A 91 8.83 -10.53 -3.18
CA TYR A 91 8.13 -9.91 -4.32
C TYR A 91 9.02 -9.70 -5.56
N ASN A 92 9.93 -10.67 -5.84
CA ASN A 92 10.87 -10.63 -6.98
C ASN A 92 11.76 -9.38 -6.99
N GLY A 93 12.25 -8.94 -5.84
CA GLY A 93 13.14 -7.78 -5.71
C GLY A 93 12.46 -6.42 -5.94
N ARG A 94 11.14 -6.36 -5.93
CA ARG A 94 10.35 -5.15 -6.22
C ARG A 94 10.70 -3.96 -5.31
N TYR A 95 11.16 -4.24 -4.09
CA TYR A 95 11.43 -3.22 -3.07
C TYR A 95 12.91 -2.88 -2.94
N GLN A 96 13.79 -3.38 -3.80
CA GLN A 96 15.21 -3.00 -3.83
C GLN A 96 15.36 -1.49 -4.01
N GLY A 97 16.16 -0.86 -3.14
CA GLY A 97 16.37 0.59 -3.11
C GLY A 97 15.17 1.42 -2.63
N LYS A 98 14.06 0.76 -2.26
CA LYS A 98 12.84 1.42 -1.80
C LYS A 98 12.58 1.28 -0.31
N VAL A 99 13.52 0.72 0.42
CA VAL A 99 13.45 0.52 1.87
C VAL A 99 14.50 1.37 2.55
N ILE A 100 14.13 2.06 3.63
CA ILE A 100 15.08 2.72 4.52
C ILE A 100 14.95 2.19 5.94
N GLN A 101 16.09 2.02 6.60
CA GLN A 101 16.16 1.68 8.02
C GLN A 101 16.50 2.94 8.81
N VAL A 102 15.64 3.30 9.77
CA VAL A 102 15.77 4.48 10.61
C VAL A 102 16.01 4.05 12.05
N ASP A 103 17.22 4.15 12.50
CA ASP A 103 17.63 3.86 13.89
C ASP A 103 18.86 4.66 14.33
N SER A 104 19.28 4.48 15.57
CA SER A 104 20.42 5.18 16.17
C SER A 104 21.77 4.52 15.87
N SER A 105 21.85 3.48 15.06
CA SER A 105 23.10 2.77 14.74
C SER A 105 23.94 3.48 13.68
N LYS A 106 23.29 4.31 12.86
CA LYS A 106 23.93 5.08 11.79
C LYS A 106 24.54 6.38 12.34
N SER A 107 25.65 6.81 11.75
CA SER A 107 26.33 8.03 12.13
C SER A 107 27.00 8.71 10.93
N GLY A 108 27.22 10.02 11.02
CA GLY A 108 27.87 10.80 9.97
C GLY A 108 27.05 10.86 8.68
N LYS A 109 27.69 10.63 7.54
CA LYS A 109 27.03 10.74 6.21
C LYS A 109 25.85 9.80 6.02
N ASP A 110 25.95 8.57 6.56
CA ASP A 110 24.87 7.58 6.43
C ASP A 110 23.63 8.00 7.24
N GLU A 111 23.84 8.70 8.36
CA GLU A 111 22.74 9.27 9.15
C GLU A 111 22.11 10.47 8.41
N GLU A 112 22.92 11.34 7.82
CA GLU A 112 22.44 12.50 7.06
C GLU A 112 21.61 12.05 5.86
N GLU A 113 22.08 11.08 5.06
CA GLU A 113 21.34 10.52 3.92
C GLU A 113 20.02 9.86 4.34
N MET A 114 20.06 9.09 5.43
CA MET A 114 18.85 8.46 5.99
C MET A 114 17.81 9.52 6.39
N ILE A 115 18.22 10.58 7.05
CA ILE A 115 17.35 11.69 7.48
C ILE A 115 16.80 12.43 6.26
N GLU A 116 17.63 12.71 5.26
CA GLU A 116 17.23 13.37 4.02
C GLU A 116 16.14 12.56 3.30
N ARG A 117 16.34 11.25 3.09
CA ARG A 117 15.35 10.36 2.51
C ARG A 117 14.06 10.27 3.33
N LEU A 118 14.17 10.22 4.65
CA LEU A 118 13.02 10.20 5.54
C LEU A 118 12.18 11.49 5.46
N LEU A 119 12.85 12.65 5.37
CA LEU A 119 12.16 13.94 5.19
C LEU A 119 11.54 14.09 3.80
N ALA A 120 12.17 13.47 2.80
CA ALA A 120 11.69 13.51 1.41
C ALA A 120 10.62 12.43 1.10
N VAL A 121 10.20 11.60 2.07
CA VAL A 121 9.30 10.45 1.83
C VAL A 121 7.96 10.82 1.17
N GLU A 122 7.52 12.07 1.31
CA GLU A 122 6.31 12.58 0.65
C GLU A 122 6.56 13.00 -0.81
N SER A 123 7.83 13.20 -1.21
CA SER A 123 8.17 13.54 -2.59
C SER A 123 7.92 12.38 -3.54
N VAL A 124 7.43 12.70 -4.74
CA VAL A 124 7.24 11.72 -5.82
C VAL A 124 8.58 11.17 -6.32
N ASP A 125 9.65 11.99 -6.23
CA ASP A 125 10.98 11.65 -6.73
C ASP A 125 11.77 10.75 -5.77
N GLU A 126 11.42 10.72 -4.47
CA GLU A 126 12.03 9.82 -3.49
C GLU A 126 11.45 8.39 -3.66
N PRO A 127 12.28 7.36 -3.94
CA PRO A 127 11.78 6.03 -4.22
C PRO A 127 11.26 5.28 -2.99
N THR A 128 11.51 5.75 -1.77
CA THR A 128 11.17 5.05 -0.52
C THR A 128 9.66 4.74 -0.44
N GLU A 129 9.35 3.46 -0.29
CA GLU A 129 8.00 2.95 -0.08
C GLU A 129 7.83 2.27 1.29
N ILE A 130 8.94 1.83 1.91
CA ILE A 130 8.95 1.17 3.22
C ILE A 130 9.96 1.83 4.14
N VAL A 131 9.52 2.18 5.34
CA VAL A 131 10.38 2.71 6.40
C VAL A 131 10.42 1.69 7.54
N ILE A 132 11.59 1.15 7.87
CA ILE A 132 11.80 0.30 9.04
C ILE A 132 12.28 1.16 10.20
N HIS A 133 11.62 1.07 11.34
CA HIS A 133 11.97 1.83 12.53
C HIS A 133 12.06 0.96 13.78
N VAL A 134 13.03 1.23 14.65
CA VAL A 134 13.27 0.44 15.89
C VAL A 134 12.59 1.06 17.10
N ASN A 135 12.88 2.30 17.35
CA ASN A 135 12.26 3.10 18.42
C ASN A 135 11.44 4.20 17.76
N MET A 136 10.46 4.71 18.47
CA MET A 136 9.58 5.74 17.91
C MET A 136 10.34 6.82 17.15
N LEU A 137 9.87 7.11 15.95
CA LEU A 137 10.34 8.20 15.13
C LEU A 137 10.47 9.48 15.97
N LYS A 138 11.58 10.18 15.81
CA LYS A 138 11.90 11.40 16.59
C LYS A 138 10.70 12.35 16.64
N GLU A 139 10.50 13.04 17.73
CA GLU A 139 9.51 14.10 17.83
C GLU A 139 9.68 15.10 16.68
N GLY A 140 8.59 15.50 16.05
CA GLY A 140 8.59 16.45 14.94
C GLY A 140 8.55 15.88 13.53
N TRP A 141 8.69 14.56 13.31
CA TRP A 141 8.44 13.99 11.99
C TRP A 141 6.93 13.90 11.72
N ASP A 142 6.51 14.61 10.70
CA ASP A 142 5.12 14.88 10.40
C ASP A 142 4.85 14.63 8.92
N VAL A 143 4.00 13.65 8.63
CA VAL A 143 3.72 13.20 7.27
C VAL A 143 2.24 12.93 7.06
N THR A 144 1.78 13.13 5.84
CA THR A 144 0.38 12.91 5.44
C THR A 144 0.18 11.58 4.70
N ASN A 145 1.26 10.99 4.22
CA ASN A 145 1.25 9.83 3.32
C ASN A 145 1.57 8.48 3.99
N LEU A 146 1.58 8.40 5.32
CA LEU A 146 1.61 7.11 6.04
C LEU A 146 0.24 6.44 5.97
N TYR A 147 0.18 5.22 5.40
CA TYR A 147 -1.07 4.50 5.19
C TYR A 147 -1.11 3.10 5.77
N THR A 148 0.05 2.49 6.01
CA THR A 148 0.14 1.13 6.54
C THR A 148 1.20 1.04 7.61
N ILE A 149 0.87 0.43 8.75
CA ILE A 149 1.79 0.17 9.85
C ILE A 149 1.82 -1.32 10.11
N VAL A 150 3.02 -1.89 10.16
CA VAL A 150 3.28 -3.30 10.45
C VAL A 150 4.11 -3.40 11.73
N PRO A 151 3.48 -3.56 12.90
CA PRO A 151 4.18 -3.71 14.17
C PRO A 151 4.67 -5.16 14.34
N LEU A 152 6.00 -5.34 14.36
CA LEU A 152 6.66 -6.63 14.61
C LEU A 152 7.25 -6.71 16.03
N ARG A 153 7.16 -5.64 16.76
CA ARG A 153 7.58 -5.57 18.16
C ARG A 153 6.38 -5.83 19.08
N ALA A 154 6.61 -6.56 20.17
CA ALA A 154 5.61 -6.71 21.23
C ALA A 154 5.45 -5.35 21.97
N ALA A 155 4.36 -4.67 21.70
CA ALA A 155 3.92 -3.50 22.44
C ALA A 155 2.49 -3.76 22.92
N ASN A 156 2.03 -3.12 24.02
CA ASN A 156 0.63 -3.23 24.33
C ASN A 156 -0.20 -2.51 23.25
N ALA A 157 -1.40 -2.99 23.01
CA ALA A 157 -2.28 -2.49 21.96
C ALA A 157 -2.47 -0.97 22.03
N ARG A 158 -2.69 -0.44 23.23
CA ARG A 158 -2.92 0.98 23.47
C ARG A 158 -1.71 1.84 23.06
N THR A 159 -0.51 1.45 23.49
CA THR A 159 0.72 2.20 23.14
C THR A 159 0.96 2.18 21.64
N LEU A 160 0.78 1.03 20.97
CA LEU A 160 0.89 0.91 19.52
C LEU A 160 -0.06 1.88 18.79
N ILE A 161 -1.30 1.91 19.24
CA ILE A 161 -2.35 2.74 18.63
C ILE A 161 -2.07 4.22 18.87
N GLU A 162 -1.84 4.63 20.12
CA GLU A 162 -1.63 6.03 20.48
C GLU A 162 -0.40 6.64 19.79
N GLN A 163 0.69 5.88 19.71
CA GLN A 163 1.95 6.33 19.14
C GLN A 163 1.98 6.30 17.61
N SER A 164 1.36 5.29 17.00
CA SER A 164 1.29 5.16 15.55
C SER A 164 0.23 6.07 14.93
N ILE A 165 -0.89 6.23 15.63
CA ILE A 165 -2.05 7.01 15.19
C ILE A 165 -1.70 8.51 15.13
N GLY A 166 -1.04 9.06 16.14
CA GLY A 166 -0.77 10.50 16.22
C GLY A 166 -0.04 11.07 14.99
N ARG A 167 0.70 10.24 14.26
CA ARG A 167 1.52 10.65 13.11
C ARG A 167 0.91 10.27 11.76
N GLY A 168 0.23 9.13 11.66
CA GLY A 168 -0.33 8.61 10.41
C GLY A 168 -1.73 9.13 10.06
N LEU A 169 -2.38 9.85 10.97
CA LEU A 169 -3.79 10.24 10.77
C LEU A 169 -4.00 11.50 9.91
N ARG A 170 -2.97 12.23 9.56
CA ARG A 170 -3.17 13.43 8.73
C ARG A 170 -3.70 13.07 7.34
N LEU A 171 -4.64 13.88 6.89
CA LEU A 171 -5.26 13.72 5.58
C LEU A 171 -4.41 14.38 4.49
N PRO A 172 -4.02 13.66 3.42
CA PRO A 172 -3.13 14.20 2.39
C PRO A 172 -3.75 15.35 1.59
N TYR A 173 -5.07 15.35 1.48
CA TYR A 173 -5.81 16.40 0.77
C TYR A 173 -6.44 17.44 1.72
N GLY A 174 -6.03 17.47 3.00
CA GLY A 174 -6.56 18.38 4.02
C GLY A 174 -8.01 18.13 4.44
N LYS A 175 -8.72 17.21 3.78
CA LYS A 175 -10.09 16.78 4.08
C LYS A 175 -10.28 15.32 3.71
N ARG A 176 -11.32 14.68 4.26
CA ARG A 176 -11.72 13.34 3.83
C ARG A 176 -12.23 13.37 2.39
N THR A 177 -11.85 12.32 1.67
CA THR A 177 -12.20 12.14 0.26
C THR A 177 -13.57 11.45 0.09
N GLY A 178 -14.03 10.73 1.11
CA GLY A 178 -15.19 9.83 1.03
C GLY A 178 -14.85 8.43 0.50
N VAL A 179 -13.63 8.23 -0.01
CA VAL A 179 -13.13 6.90 -0.41
C VAL A 179 -12.47 6.25 0.80
N GLU A 180 -13.07 5.16 1.29
CA GLU A 180 -12.68 4.54 2.55
C GLU A 180 -11.19 4.19 2.62
N VAL A 181 -10.62 3.61 1.56
CA VAL A 181 -9.22 3.19 1.52
C VAL A 181 -8.27 4.40 1.55
N VAL A 182 -8.65 5.51 0.89
CA VAL A 182 -7.88 6.78 0.88
C VAL A 182 -7.93 7.48 2.23
N ASP A 183 -9.04 7.36 2.96
CA ASP A 183 -9.26 8.02 4.25
C ASP A 183 -8.88 7.15 5.46
N ARG A 184 -8.14 6.04 5.25
CA ARG A 184 -7.88 5.05 6.28
C ARG A 184 -6.38 4.85 6.53
N LEU A 185 -6.02 4.68 7.82
CA LEU A 185 -4.70 4.20 8.25
C LEU A 185 -4.83 2.74 8.68
N ASN A 186 -4.10 1.84 8.03
CA ASN A 186 -4.17 0.40 8.29
C ASN A 186 -3.08 -0.04 9.28
N ILE A 187 -3.45 -0.84 10.28
CA ILE A 187 -2.55 -1.41 11.29
C ILE A 187 -2.65 -2.93 11.19
N ILE A 188 -1.60 -3.59 10.76
CA ILE A 188 -1.55 -5.05 10.59
C ILE A 188 -1.31 -5.71 11.94
N ALA A 189 -2.29 -6.40 12.49
CA ALA A 189 -2.25 -6.89 13.86
C ALA A 189 -2.91 -8.28 14.07
N HIS A 190 -2.55 -9.25 13.24
CA HIS A 190 -3.18 -10.58 13.24
C HIS A 190 -3.16 -11.25 14.60
N ASP A 191 -2.00 -11.29 15.25
CA ASP A 191 -1.75 -11.94 16.54
C ASP A 191 -2.35 -11.20 17.74
N ARG A 192 -2.70 -9.91 17.56
CA ARG A 192 -3.22 -9.02 18.62
C ARG A 192 -4.55 -8.38 18.27
N PHE A 193 -5.17 -8.85 17.21
CA PHE A 193 -6.40 -8.24 16.70
C PHE A 193 -7.48 -8.13 17.78
N GLN A 194 -7.76 -9.22 18.49
CA GLN A 194 -8.79 -9.24 19.51
C GLN A 194 -8.46 -8.32 20.70
N GLU A 195 -7.20 -8.34 21.16
CA GLU A 195 -6.74 -7.46 22.24
C GLU A 195 -6.95 -5.98 21.90
N ILE A 196 -6.63 -5.59 20.66
CA ILE A 196 -6.77 -4.21 20.18
C ILE A 196 -8.25 -3.82 20.09
N ILE A 197 -9.09 -4.71 19.59
CA ILE A 197 -10.53 -4.45 19.49
C ILE A 197 -11.17 -4.36 20.88
N ASP A 198 -10.81 -5.26 21.80
CA ASP A 198 -11.32 -5.23 23.16
C ASP A 198 -10.92 -3.94 23.89
N GLU A 199 -9.68 -3.48 23.70
CA GLU A 199 -9.21 -2.20 24.26
C GLU A 199 -9.96 -1.00 23.66
N ALA A 200 -10.20 -1.00 22.35
CA ALA A 200 -10.95 0.06 21.68
C ALA A 200 -12.43 0.12 22.11
N ASN A 201 -13.00 -1.00 22.50
CA ASN A 201 -14.40 -1.11 22.94
C ASN A 201 -14.61 -0.81 24.43
N LYS A 202 -13.56 -0.57 25.21
CA LYS A 202 -13.71 -0.13 26.60
C LYS A 202 -14.39 1.24 26.66
N GLY A 203 -15.30 1.41 27.64
CA GLY A 203 -16.13 2.62 27.75
C GLY A 203 -15.39 3.95 27.84
N ASP A 204 -14.12 3.92 28.28
CA ASP A 204 -13.23 5.09 28.37
C ASP A 204 -12.33 5.23 27.14
N SER A 205 -12.48 4.37 26.12
CA SER A 205 -11.61 4.42 24.95
C SER A 205 -11.95 5.61 24.08
N VAL A 206 -10.95 6.43 23.84
CA VAL A 206 -11.00 7.59 22.95
C VAL A 206 -10.93 7.16 21.46
N LEU A 207 -10.72 5.86 21.21
CA LEU A 207 -10.39 5.34 19.89
C LEU A 207 -11.56 4.56 19.30
N LYS A 208 -12.06 5.04 18.17
CA LYS A 208 -12.96 4.29 17.29
C LYS A 208 -12.11 3.63 16.21
N LEU A 209 -12.03 2.30 16.23
CA LEU A 209 -11.27 1.53 15.24
C LEU A 209 -12.20 0.84 14.26
N LYS A 210 -11.89 0.91 12.98
CA LYS A 210 -12.49 0.04 11.97
C LYS A 210 -11.82 -1.33 11.98
N GLN A 211 -12.54 -2.35 11.58
CA GLN A 211 -12.02 -3.70 11.40
C GLN A 211 -11.94 -4.01 9.91
N VAL A 212 -10.80 -4.51 9.46
CA VAL A 212 -10.58 -4.97 8.10
C VAL A 212 -10.16 -6.43 8.14
N ILE A 213 -10.96 -7.29 7.52
CA ILE A 213 -10.69 -8.73 7.47
C ILE A 213 -10.24 -9.07 6.05
N LEU A 214 -8.99 -9.53 5.93
CA LEU A 214 -8.42 -10.02 4.68
C LEU A 214 -8.74 -11.50 4.52
N ASP A 215 -9.05 -11.92 3.30
CA ASP A 215 -9.04 -13.33 2.99
C ASP A 215 -7.58 -13.82 2.92
N ALA A 216 -7.32 -15.01 3.43
CA ALA A 216 -6.00 -15.62 3.30
C ALA A 216 -5.64 -15.73 1.82
N PRO A 217 -4.35 -15.51 1.44
CA PRO A 217 -3.93 -15.68 0.05
C PRO A 217 -4.30 -17.08 -0.42
N SER A 218 -5.10 -17.21 -1.48
CA SER A 218 -5.36 -18.52 -2.08
C SER A 218 -4.12 -18.98 -2.86
N ALA A 219 -3.89 -20.28 -2.91
CA ALA A 219 -2.79 -20.83 -3.73
C ALA A 219 -2.96 -20.49 -5.22
N ASP A 220 -4.19 -20.18 -5.65
CA ASP A 220 -4.54 -19.78 -7.01
C ASP A 220 -4.29 -18.29 -7.30
N ASP A 221 -4.19 -17.43 -6.28
CA ASP A 221 -3.88 -15.99 -6.45
C ASP A 221 -2.47 -15.73 -7.01
N LYS A 222 -1.62 -16.73 -7.06
CA LYS A 222 -0.23 -16.60 -7.52
C LYS A 222 -0.06 -16.50 -9.04
N LYS A 223 -1.13 -16.66 -9.83
CA LYS A 223 -1.07 -16.58 -11.30
C LYS A 223 -2.35 -16.00 -11.91
N VAL A 224 -2.62 -14.75 -11.67
CA VAL A 224 -3.50 -14.02 -12.59
C VAL A 224 -2.61 -13.41 -13.67
N SER A 225 -2.54 -14.05 -14.82
CA SER A 225 -2.08 -13.39 -16.04
C SER A 225 -3.14 -12.38 -16.43
N VAL A 226 -3.03 -11.16 -15.92
CA VAL A 226 -3.83 -10.04 -16.41
C VAL A 226 -3.25 -9.67 -17.77
N GLN A 227 -3.85 -10.14 -18.85
CA GLN A 227 -3.61 -9.56 -20.16
C GLN A 227 -4.25 -8.17 -20.14
N VAL A 228 -3.46 -7.16 -19.84
CA VAL A 228 -3.89 -5.77 -19.98
C VAL A 228 -3.83 -5.42 -21.46
N TYR A 229 -4.95 -5.50 -22.12
CA TYR A 229 -5.05 -4.92 -23.46
C TYR A 229 -4.92 -3.40 -23.34
N SER A 230 -3.96 -2.83 -24.04
CA SER A 230 -3.82 -1.38 -24.12
C SER A 230 -5.15 -0.82 -24.67
N GLY A 231 -5.81 0.04 -23.90
CA GLY A 231 -7.02 0.72 -24.38
C GLY A 231 -6.76 1.57 -25.63
N VAL A 232 -5.49 1.91 -25.90
CA VAL A 232 -5.01 2.57 -27.11
C VAL A 232 -5.08 1.61 -28.30
N GLU A 233 -4.63 0.38 -28.17
CA GLU A 233 -4.71 -0.62 -29.26
C GLU A 233 -6.15 -0.93 -29.67
N THR A 234 -7.04 -1.02 -28.69
CA THR A 234 -8.48 -1.23 -28.97
C THR A 234 -9.08 -0.02 -29.65
N LYS A 235 -8.79 1.21 -29.23
CA LYS A 235 -9.26 2.45 -29.87
C LYS A 235 -8.72 2.65 -31.27
N LEU A 236 -7.48 2.23 -31.52
CA LEU A 236 -6.85 2.29 -32.84
C LEU A 236 -7.30 1.17 -33.79
N GLY A 237 -8.01 0.16 -33.27
CA GLY A 237 -8.43 -1.01 -34.05
C GLY A 237 -7.30 -1.98 -34.35
N LEU A 238 -6.22 -1.96 -33.52
CA LEU A 238 -5.04 -2.81 -33.69
C LEU A 238 -5.13 -4.12 -32.89
N ALA A 239 -6.08 -4.22 -31.96
CA ALA A 239 -6.31 -5.44 -31.20
C ALA A 239 -6.81 -6.55 -32.14
N GLU A 240 -6.16 -7.71 -32.09
CA GLU A 240 -6.65 -8.90 -32.81
C GLU A 240 -8.00 -9.34 -32.24
N THR A 241 -8.97 -9.63 -33.12
CA THR A 241 -10.25 -10.18 -32.73
C THR A 241 -10.03 -11.54 -32.06
N LEU A 242 -10.19 -11.62 -30.76
CA LEU A 242 -10.13 -12.88 -30.03
C LEU A 242 -11.22 -13.82 -30.54
N SER A 243 -10.85 -15.05 -30.85
CA SER A 243 -11.77 -16.13 -31.22
C SER A 243 -12.80 -16.32 -30.10
N GLU A 244 -14.06 -16.67 -30.49
CA GLU A 244 -15.23 -16.74 -29.62
C GLU A 244 -15.12 -17.69 -28.40
N ASN A 245 -14.07 -18.47 -28.29
CA ASN A 245 -13.87 -19.42 -27.18
C ASN A 245 -13.33 -18.82 -25.87
N THR A 246 -13.05 -17.52 -25.81
CA THR A 246 -12.47 -16.86 -24.60
C THR A 246 -13.50 -16.00 -23.84
N LYS A 247 -14.78 -16.07 -24.20
CA LYS A 247 -15.86 -15.26 -23.59
C LYS A 247 -16.41 -15.77 -22.25
N GLN A 248 -15.90 -16.86 -21.70
CA GLN A 248 -16.29 -17.33 -20.37
C GLN A 248 -15.31 -16.81 -19.31
N GLY A 249 -15.59 -15.65 -18.74
CA GLY A 249 -14.83 -15.13 -17.58
C GLY A 249 -14.77 -13.61 -17.43
N ILE A 250 -15.40 -12.84 -18.31
CA ILE A 250 -15.44 -11.39 -18.17
C ILE A 250 -16.77 -11.03 -17.51
N SER A 251 -16.76 -10.64 -16.23
CA SER A 251 -17.91 -10.04 -15.58
C SER A 251 -18.27 -8.74 -16.31
N GLU A 252 -19.54 -8.63 -16.67
CA GLU A 252 -20.14 -7.45 -17.28
C GLU A 252 -20.08 -6.25 -16.33
N ALA A 253 -19.04 -5.47 -16.44
CA ALA A 253 -18.98 -4.13 -15.88
C ALA A 253 -18.15 -3.27 -16.83
N ASN A 254 -18.74 -2.92 -17.97
CA ASN A 254 -18.50 -1.61 -18.59
C ASN A 254 -19.49 -1.37 -19.74
N SER A 255 -20.19 -0.26 -19.61
CA SER A 255 -21.05 0.38 -20.58
C SER A 255 -20.46 0.32 -22.00
N SER A 256 -21.26 -0.18 -22.94
CA SER A 256 -21.02 -0.14 -24.37
C SER A 256 -20.86 1.30 -24.88
N VAL A 257 -19.64 1.79 -24.88
CA VAL A 257 -19.29 2.94 -25.73
C VAL A 257 -18.90 2.35 -27.08
N ASP A 258 -19.71 2.63 -28.08
CA ASP A 258 -19.50 2.19 -29.47
C ASP A 258 -18.30 2.96 -30.06
N TYR A 259 -17.09 2.43 -29.86
CA TYR A 259 -15.87 3.01 -30.42
C TYR A 259 -15.70 2.57 -31.87
N GLN A 260 -15.85 3.49 -32.79
CA GLN A 260 -15.42 3.24 -34.17
C GLN A 260 -13.87 3.25 -34.23
N PRO A 261 -13.23 2.18 -34.73
CA PRO A 261 -11.77 2.11 -34.82
C PRO A 261 -11.22 3.20 -35.73
N VAL A 262 -10.13 3.84 -35.28
CA VAL A 262 -9.47 4.92 -36.04
C VAL A 262 -8.87 4.40 -37.34
N PHE A 263 -8.23 3.22 -37.31
CA PHE A 263 -7.67 2.57 -38.49
C PHE A 263 -8.62 1.48 -38.99
N LYS A 264 -9.06 1.63 -40.23
CA LYS A 264 -10.08 0.74 -40.84
C LYS A 264 -9.47 -0.30 -41.78
N THR A 265 -8.34 -0.01 -42.40
CA THR A 265 -7.70 -0.90 -43.38
C THR A 265 -6.52 -1.67 -42.75
N GLU A 266 -6.27 -2.88 -43.24
CA GLU A 266 -5.13 -3.70 -42.76
C GLU A 266 -3.76 -3.02 -43.06
N THR A 267 -3.68 -2.20 -44.08
CA THR A 267 -2.47 -1.43 -44.41
C THR A 267 -2.22 -0.35 -43.36
N GLU A 268 -3.26 0.41 -42.96
CA GLU A 268 -3.17 1.42 -41.90
C GLU A 268 -2.78 0.81 -40.58
N LYS A 269 -3.41 -0.32 -40.20
CA LYS A 269 -3.09 -1.06 -38.98
C LYS A 269 -1.64 -1.54 -38.95
N ARG A 270 -1.12 -2.04 -40.07
CA ARG A 270 0.26 -2.50 -40.18
C ARG A 270 1.27 -1.35 -40.03
N ILE A 271 0.99 -0.20 -40.65
CA ILE A 271 1.82 0.99 -40.51
C ILE A 271 1.81 1.48 -39.04
N ALA A 272 0.63 1.54 -38.42
CA ALA A 272 0.50 1.97 -37.03
C ALA A 272 1.27 1.06 -36.06
N ARG A 273 1.19 -0.29 -36.23
CA ARG A 273 2.00 -1.24 -35.43
C ARG A 273 3.49 -0.97 -35.59
N THR A 274 3.99 -0.79 -36.82
CA THR A 274 5.41 -0.52 -37.06
C THR A 274 5.87 0.79 -36.40
N VAL A 275 5.03 1.83 -36.44
CA VAL A 275 5.34 3.12 -35.78
C VAL A 275 5.34 2.97 -34.26
N MET A 276 4.39 2.24 -33.68
CA MET A 276 4.34 1.99 -32.23
C MET A 276 5.53 1.16 -31.75
N GLU A 277 5.91 0.12 -32.48
CA GLU A 277 7.11 -0.69 -32.18
C GLU A 277 8.39 0.16 -32.26
N ALA A 278 8.51 1.03 -33.26
CA ALA A 278 9.64 1.95 -33.37
C ALA A 278 9.66 2.96 -32.21
N ALA A 279 8.52 3.55 -31.86
CA ALA A 279 8.41 4.47 -30.73
C ALA A 279 8.79 3.81 -29.39
N ALA A 280 8.32 2.59 -29.14
CA ALA A 280 8.65 1.82 -27.93
C ALA A 280 10.14 1.45 -27.83
N LYS A 281 10.84 1.40 -28.96
CA LYS A 281 12.28 1.08 -28.99
C LYS A 281 13.17 2.28 -28.68
N TYR A 282 12.65 3.50 -28.79
CA TYR A 282 13.39 4.76 -28.60
C TYR A 282 12.87 5.60 -27.41
N ALA A 283 11.89 5.10 -26.64
CA ALA A 283 11.42 5.67 -25.38
C ALA A 283 12.12 5.02 -24.19
#